data_7679347cd4753114121b64465a2b1a4a
#
_entry.id   7679347cd4753114121b64465a2b1a4a
#
_cell.length_a   1.000
_cell.length_b   1.000
_cell.length_c   1.000
_cell.angle_alpha   90.00
_cell.angle_beta   90.00
_cell.angle_gamma   90.00
#
_symmetry.space_group_name_H-M   'P 1'
#
loop_
_entity.id
_entity.type
_entity.pdbx_description
1 polymer ?
#
loop_
_entity_poly.entity_id
_entity_poly.type
_entity_poly.pdbx_seq_one_letter_code
_entity_poly.pdbx_strand_id
1 'polypeptide(L)'
;MTHTPHIYYWTQPTTRGTHNVATHLTAHTTPIHRDTPPPTAPYAILTPTYAGHPQRGGYLPSPVRHWLKHSAAQRYLVGVIGTGDINWGSEFCAAADEISRTHDVPVLHRIDRWGNEDDHRTINQGLDNHWAELCQRRIATLKARKTKQQEESW
;
A
#
# COMPACT_ATOMS: atom_id res chain seq x y z
N MET A 1 -0.52 -23.50 0.16
CA MET A 1 -0.62 -22.67 1.39
C MET A 1 -1.38 -21.41 1.11
N THR A 2 -2.43 -21.19 1.86
CA THR A 2 -3.14 -19.90 1.85
C THR A 2 -2.41 -18.93 2.74
N HIS A 3 -1.87 -17.87 2.15
CA HIS A 3 -1.29 -16.79 2.93
C HIS A 3 -2.39 -15.99 3.63
N THR A 4 -2.17 -15.65 4.88
CA THR A 4 -3.06 -14.76 5.62
C THR A 4 -2.81 -13.31 5.19
N PRO A 5 -3.86 -12.50 4.99
CA PRO A 5 -3.66 -11.09 4.67
C PRO A 5 -2.80 -10.37 5.71
N HIS A 6 -1.84 -9.59 5.23
CA HIS A 6 -0.94 -8.81 6.07
C HIS A 6 -0.85 -7.39 5.54
N ILE A 7 -0.95 -6.42 6.43
CA ILE A 7 -0.86 -4.99 6.10
C ILE A 7 0.30 -4.37 6.85
N TYR A 8 1.19 -3.73 6.12
CA TYR A 8 2.19 -2.82 6.70
C TYR A 8 1.68 -1.41 6.54
N TYR A 9 1.83 -0.59 7.58
CA TYR A 9 1.35 0.80 7.54
C TYR A 9 2.33 1.73 8.21
N TRP A 10 2.39 2.96 7.70
CA TRP A 10 3.07 4.05 8.37
C TRP A 10 2.03 5.05 8.85
N THR A 11 2.20 5.55 10.08
CA THR A 11 1.30 6.53 10.66
C THR A 11 2.08 7.79 11.06
N GLN A 12 1.47 8.93 10.80
CA GLN A 12 2.01 10.21 11.24
C GLN A 12 1.94 10.28 12.77
N PRO A 13 3.06 10.59 13.46
CA PRO A 13 3.13 10.45 14.92
C PRO A 13 2.13 11.30 15.72
N THR A 14 1.72 12.47 15.19
CA THR A 14 0.79 13.35 15.90
C THR A 14 -0.66 13.01 15.65
N THR A 15 -1.06 12.76 14.41
CA THR A 15 -2.45 12.49 14.06
C THR A 15 -2.83 11.02 14.18
N ARG A 16 -1.88 10.12 13.91
CA ARG A 16 -2.06 8.66 13.97
C ARG A 16 -3.25 8.14 13.19
N GLY A 17 -3.60 8.81 12.08
CA GLY A 17 -4.79 8.48 11.30
C GLY A 17 -4.77 7.07 10.72
N THR A 18 -3.67 6.65 10.10
CA THR A 18 -3.56 5.30 9.52
C THR A 18 -3.48 4.24 10.62
N HIS A 19 -2.87 4.55 11.76
CA HIS A 19 -2.90 3.65 12.91
C HIS A 19 -4.34 3.40 13.37
N ASN A 20 -5.15 4.45 13.45
CA ASN A 20 -6.57 4.33 13.80
C ASN A 20 -7.29 3.40 12.81
N VAL A 21 -7.07 3.58 11.51
CA VAL A 21 -7.64 2.66 10.50
C VAL A 21 -7.18 1.23 10.75
N ALA A 22 -5.87 1.03 10.96
CA ALA A 22 -5.30 -0.31 11.14
C ALA A 22 -5.94 -1.06 12.32
N THR A 23 -6.30 -0.36 13.40
CA THR A 23 -6.92 -1.00 14.57
C THR A 23 -8.31 -1.61 14.29
N HIS A 24 -8.96 -1.22 13.21
CA HIS A 24 -10.28 -1.73 12.81
C HIS A 24 -10.20 -2.84 11.76
N LEU A 25 -9.01 -3.20 11.32
CA LEU A 25 -8.83 -4.22 10.30
C LEU A 25 -8.56 -5.58 10.92
N THR A 26 -9.13 -6.63 10.31
CA THR A 26 -8.96 -8.01 10.79
C THR A 26 -7.66 -8.64 10.34
N ALA A 27 -7.07 -8.12 9.27
CA ALA A 27 -5.77 -8.58 8.81
C ALA A 27 -4.68 -8.31 9.87
N HIS A 28 -3.62 -9.11 9.84
CA HIS A 28 -2.45 -8.81 10.66
C HIS A 28 -1.81 -7.50 10.20
N THR A 29 -1.55 -6.58 11.12
CA THR A 29 -1.00 -5.26 10.80
C THR A 29 0.35 -5.06 11.49
N THR A 30 1.30 -4.48 10.77
CA THR A 30 2.63 -4.17 11.27
C THR A 30 2.96 -2.71 10.97
N PRO A 31 3.29 -1.89 11.97
CA PRO A 31 3.73 -0.52 11.70
C PRO A 31 5.13 -0.50 11.08
N ILE A 32 5.31 0.42 10.13
CA ILE A 32 6.60 0.65 9.51
C ILE A 32 7.37 1.65 10.36
N HIS A 33 8.46 1.18 10.93
CA HIS A 33 9.43 2.00 11.64
C HIS A 33 10.79 1.83 10.98
N ARG A 34 11.75 2.65 11.39
CA ARG A 34 13.12 2.57 10.88
C ARG A 34 13.70 1.15 11.03
N ASP A 35 13.36 0.47 12.13
CA ASP A 35 13.91 -0.84 12.45
C ASP A 35 12.99 -2.01 12.05
N THR A 36 11.88 -1.74 11.39
CA THR A 36 10.98 -2.80 10.93
C THR A 36 11.68 -3.65 9.86
N PRO A 37 11.79 -4.98 10.07
CA PRO A 37 12.41 -5.84 9.06
C PRO A 37 11.62 -5.84 7.75
N PRO A 38 12.29 -6.02 6.60
CA PRO A 38 11.59 -6.15 5.32
C PRO A 38 10.59 -7.32 5.35
N PRO A 39 9.52 -7.25 4.54
CA PRO A 39 8.54 -8.33 4.52
C PRO A 39 9.14 -9.60 3.93
N THR A 40 8.65 -10.75 4.38
CA THR A 40 9.05 -12.07 3.89
C THR A 40 7.90 -12.79 3.21
N ALA A 41 6.73 -12.16 3.11
CA ALA A 41 5.53 -12.71 2.51
C ALA A 41 4.68 -11.58 1.92
N PRO A 42 3.70 -11.90 1.03
CA PRO A 42 2.83 -10.89 0.43
C PRO A 42 2.17 -9.98 1.47
N TYR A 43 2.08 -8.69 1.16
CA TYR A 43 1.46 -7.69 2.01
C TYR A 43 0.83 -6.58 1.18
N ALA A 44 -0.16 -5.91 1.76
CA ALA A 44 -0.67 -4.64 1.25
C ALA A 44 -0.10 -3.50 2.10
N ILE A 45 0.09 -2.34 1.49
CA ILE A 45 0.55 -1.16 2.22
C ILE A 45 -0.60 -0.20 2.47
N LEU A 46 -0.67 0.33 3.68
CA LEU A 46 -1.62 1.37 4.07
C LEU A 46 -0.84 2.65 4.34
N THR A 47 -1.13 3.71 3.59
CA THR A 47 -0.36 4.96 3.66
C THR A 47 -1.26 6.18 3.62
N PRO A 48 -0.92 7.21 4.43
CA PRO A 48 -1.55 8.51 4.26
C PRO A 48 -0.98 9.21 3.02
N THR A 49 -1.65 10.28 2.61
CA THR A 49 -1.22 11.14 1.52
C THR A 49 -0.77 12.47 2.12
N TYR A 50 0.45 12.86 1.81
CA TYR A 50 0.93 14.19 2.17
C TYR A 50 0.64 15.16 1.03
N ALA A 51 0.48 16.44 1.36
CA ALA A 51 0.33 17.48 0.35
C ALA A 51 1.56 17.44 -0.56
N GLY A 52 1.33 17.01 -1.81
CA GLY A 52 2.41 16.78 -2.74
C GLY A 52 2.97 18.07 -3.28
N HIS A 53 4.26 18.28 -3.07
CA HIS A 53 4.99 19.30 -3.80
C HIS A 53 5.97 18.58 -4.72
N PRO A 54 5.94 18.84 -6.05
CA PRO A 54 6.85 18.15 -6.97
C PRO A 54 8.31 18.22 -6.55
N GLN A 55 8.72 19.32 -5.93
CA GLN A 55 10.08 19.54 -5.44
C GLN A 55 10.42 18.70 -4.19
N ARG A 56 9.41 18.14 -3.52
CA ARG A 56 9.57 17.33 -2.31
C ARG A 56 9.35 15.85 -2.55
N GLY A 57 9.33 15.41 -3.81
CA GLY A 57 9.23 14.00 -4.13
C GLY A 57 7.82 13.43 -4.15
N GLY A 58 6.77 14.25 -4.33
CA GLY A 58 5.41 13.77 -4.51
C GLY A 58 4.63 13.63 -3.20
N TYR A 59 3.69 12.69 -3.19
CA TYR A 59 2.67 12.58 -2.14
C TYR A 59 3.02 11.57 -1.04
N LEU A 60 4.10 10.80 -1.20
CA LEU A 60 4.47 9.77 -0.24
C LEU A 60 5.18 10.37 0.97
N PRO A 61 4.81 9.95 2.19
CA PRO A 61 5.65 10.21 3.35
C PRO A 61 7.06 9.63 3.14
N SER A 62 8.08 10.32 3.64
CA SER A 62 9.47 9.84 3.49
C SER A 62 9.70 8.42 4.00
N PRO A 63 9.13 8.01 5.16
CA PRO A 63 9.32 6.64 5.62
C PRO A 63 8.71 5.60 4.68
N VAL A 64 7.57 5.90 4.04
CA VAL A 64 6.95 5.01 3.05
C VAL A 64 7.81 4.92 1.80
N ARG A 65 8.30 6.06 1.33
CA ARG A 65 9.21 6.11 0.18
C ARG A 65 10.47 5.30 0.43
N HIS A 66 11.05 5.45 1.61
CA HIS A 66 12.25 4.71 2.01
C HIS A 66 11.98 3.20 2.08
N TRP A 67 10.87 2.80 2.69
CA TRP A 67 10.44 1.40 2.77
C TRP A 67 10.35 0.75 1.39
N LEU A 68 9.74 1.45 0.44
CA LEU A 68 9.51 0.92 -0.91
C LEU A 68 10.78 0.88 -1.78
N LYS A 69 11.92 1.34 -1.28
CA LYS A 69 13.21 1.16 -1.95
C LYS A 69 13.80 -0.24 -1.74
N HIS A 70 13.37 -0.95 -0.70
CA HIS A 70 13.84 -2.31 -0.46
C HIS A 70 13.28 -3.27 -1.48
N SER A 71 14.14 -4.15 -2.03
CA SER A 71 13.72 -5.14 -3.03
C SER A 71 12.64 -6.07 -2.50
N ALA A 72 12.74 -6.50 -1.23
CA ALA A 72 11.72 -7.35 -0.61
C ALA A 72 10.38 -6.61 -0.47
N ALA A 73 10.41 -5.32 -0.10
CA ALA A 73 9.19 -4.52 0.01
C ALA A 73 8.49 -4.37 -1.34
N GLN A 74 9.25 -4.23 -2.42
CA GLN A 74 8.69 -4.18 -3.76
C GLN A 74 8.16 -5.54 -4.22
N ARG A 75 8.93 -6.61 -3.97
CA ARG A 75 8.59 -7.96 -4.42
C ARG A 75 7.27 -8.45 -3.83
N TYR A 76 7.04 -8.22 -2.54
CA TYR A 76 5.89 -8.76 -1.83
C TYR A 76 4.68 -7.85 -1.78
N LEU A 77 4.78 -6.65 -2.35
CA LEU A 77 3.66 -5.70 -2.38
C LEU A 77 2.58 -6.20 -3.33
N VAL A 78 1.35 -6.38 -2.83
CA VAL A 78 0.23 -6.86 -3.65
C VAL A 78 -0.85 -5.82 -3.89
N GLY A 79 -0.84 -4.74 -3.14
CA GLY A 79 -1.84 -3.67 -3.29
C GLY A 79 -1.60 -2.53 -2.33
N VAL A 80 -2.37 -1.46 -2.48
CA VAL A 80 -2.25 -0.29 -1.63
C VAL A 80 -3.62 0.20 -1.18
N ILE A 81 -3.69 0.58 0.09
CA ILE A 81 -4.82 1.26 0.70
C ILE A 81 -4.35 2.66 1.05
N GLY A 82 -5.05 3.68 0.57
CA GLY A 82 -4.68 5.06 0.81
C GLY A 82 -5.68 5.79 1.70
N THR A 83 -5.17 6.69 2.53
CA THR A 83 -5.99 7.68 3.22
C THR A 83 -5.68 9.07 2.69
N GLY A 84 -6.63 9.98 2.82
CA GLY A 84 -6.48 11.35 2.38
C GLY A 84 -7.68 12.18 2.83
N ASP A 85 -7.82 13.36 2.26
CA ASP A 85 -8.95 14.24 2.51
C ASP A 85 -9.70 14.43 1.19
N ILE A 86 -10.99 14.09 1.19
CA ILE A 86 -11.82 14.19 -0.02
C ILE A 86 -11.91 15.62 -0.54
N ASN A 87 -11.69 16.60 0.33
CA ASN A 87 -11.69 18.01 -0.05
C ASN A 87 -10.48 18.40 -0.92
N TRP A 88 -9.48 17.53 -1.03
CA TRP A 88 -8.31 17.76 -1.87
C TRP A 88 -8.57 17.46 -3.36
N GLY A 89 -9.78 17.07 -3.73
CA GLY A 89 -10.14 16.83 -5.13
C GLY A 89 -9.27 15.76 -5.78
N SER A 90 -8.61 16.11 -6.88
CA SER A 90 -7.77 15.16 -7.63
C SER A 90 -6.58 14.61 -6.84
N GLU A 91 -6.20 15.24 -5.73
CA GLU A 91 -5.12 14.77 -4.86
C GLU A 91 -5.61 13.82 -3.76
N PHE A 92 -6.91 13.55 -3.71
CA PHE A 92 -7.48 12.60 -2.76
C PHE A 92 -6.83 11.22 -2.93
N CYS A 93 -6.15 10.74 -1.87
CA CYS A 93 -5.42 9.48 -1.86
C CYS A 93 -4.34 9.38 -2.95
N ALA A 94 -3.74 10.50 -3.33
CA ALA A 94 -2.75 10.55 -4.40
C ALA A 94 -1.51 9.69 -4.12
N ALA A 95 -1.15 9.48 -2.86
CA ALA A 95 -0.05 8.59 -2.50
C ALA A 95 -0.33 7.15 -2.95
N ALA A 96 -1.57 6.68 -2.79
CA ALA A 96 -1.96 5.36 -3.26
C ALA A 96 -1.86 5.25 -4.78
N ASP A 97 -2.27 6.30 -5.50
CA ASP A 97 -2.16 6.34 -6.95
C ASP A 97 -0.69 6.30 -7.41
N GLU A 98 0.18 7.01 -6.72
CA GLU A 98 1.61 7.01 -7.03
C GLU A 98 2.21 5.62 -6.85
N ILE A 99 1.90 4.93 -5.75
CA ILE A 99 2.37 3.56 -5.50
C ILE A 99 1.82 2.60 -6.55
N SER A 100 0.53 2.73 -6.87
CA SER A 100 -0.12 1.89 -7.87
C SER A 100 0.57 1.99 -9.23
N ARG A 101 0.85 3.21 -9.69
CA ARG A 101 1.52 3.43 -10.97
C ARG A 101 2.97 2.93 -10.97
N THR A 102 3.70 3.24 -9.91
CA THR A 102 5.13 2.92 -9.84
C THR A 102 5.37 1.42 -9.75
N HIS A 103 4.52 0.71 -9.03
CA HIS A 103 4.73 -0.72 -8.71
C HIS A 103 3.77 -1.66 -9.43
N ASP A 104 2.86 -1.16 -10.25
CA ASP A 104 1.85 -1.97 -10.95
C ASP A 104 1.02 -2.83 -10.00
N VAL A 105 0.51 -2.22 -8.95
CA VAL A 105 -0.37 -2.88 -7.99
C VAL A 105 -1.71 -2.14 -7.92
N PRO A 106 -2.82 -2.82 -7.61
CA PRO A 106 -4.12 -2.15 -7.53
C PRO A 106 -4.25 -1.28 -6.30
N VAL A 107 -5.02 -0.20 -6.42
CA VAL A 107 -5.51 0.52 -5.25
C VAL A 107 -6.70 -0.26 -4.72
N LEU A 108 -6.57 -0.79 -3.51
CA LEU A 108 -7.58 -1.67 -2.92
C LEU A 108 -8.74 -0.89 -2.33
N HIS A 109 -8.46 0.26 -1.73
CA HIS A 109 -9.48 1.14 -1.15
C HIS A 109 -8.92 2.53 -0.91
N ARG A 110 -9.79 3.54 -0.97
CA ARG A 110 -9.47 4.94 -0.68
C ARG A 110 -10.32 5.38 0.50
N ILE A 111 -9.67 5.93 1.52
CA ILE A 111 -10.33 6.31 2.78
C ILE A 111 -10.26 7.81 2.95
N ASP A 112 -11.43 8.43 3.19
CA ASP A 112 -11.47 9.82 3.60
C ASP A 112 -11.17 9.92 5.09
N ARG A 113 -10.06 10.57 5.40
CA ARG A 113 -9.56 10.80 6.77
C ARG A 113 -9.34 9.48 7.51
N TRP A 114 -10.17 9.16 8.51
CA TRP A 114 -10.04 7.96 9.34
C TRP A 114 -10.97 6.84 8.91
N GLY A 115 -11.79 7.11 7.91
CA GLY A 115 -12.77 6.13 7.44
C GLY A 115 -13.95 5.97 8.38
N ASN A 116 -14.80 5.04 8.02
CA ASN A 116 -15.99 4.67 8.77
C ASN A 116 -16.16 3.15 8.78
N GLU A 117 -17.23 2.66 9.41
CA GLU A 117 -17.47 1.22 9.50
C GLU A 117 -17.60 0.54 8.13
N ASP A 118 -18.19 1.24 7.14
CA ASP A 118 -18.34 0.71 5.80
C ASP A 118 -16.97 0.55 5.13
N ASP A 119 -16.06 1.50 5.31
CA ASP A 119 -14.68 1.39 4.83
C ASP A 119 -13.98 0.18 5.42
N HIS A 120 -14.05 0.02 6.73
CA HIS A 120 -13.39 -1.07 7.43
C HIS A 120 -13.95 -2.42 6.98
N ARG A 121 -15.27 -2.52 6.86
CA ARG A 121 -15.94 -3.74 6.40
C ARG A 121 -15.54 -4.09 4.98
N THR A 122 -15.53 -3.10 4.09
CA THR A 122 -15.17 -3.30 2.68
C THR A 122 -13.73 -3.81 2.55
N ILE A 123 -12.81 -3.21 3.29
CA ILE A 123 -11.41 -3.65 3.29
C ILE A 123 -11.30 -5.08 3.83
N ASN A 124 -11.91 -5.35 4.97
CA ASN A 124 -11.82 -6.67 5.60
C ASN A 124 -12.40 -7.77 4.71
N GLN A 125 -13.57 -7.54 4.12
CA GLN A 125 -14.19 -8.51 3.20
C GLN A 125 -13.37 -8.66 1.93
N GLY A 126 -12.88 -7.56 1.36
CA GLY A 126 -12.09 -7.60 0.14
C GLY A 126 -10.80 -8.39 0.31
N LEU A 127 -10.10 -8.18 1.42
CA LEU A 127 -8.86 -8.92 1.70
C LEU A 127 -9.15 -10.41 1.92
N ASP A 128 -10.18 -10.74 2.67
CA ASP A 128 -10.55 -12.13 2.90
C ASP A 128 -10.92 -12.86 1.60
N ASN A 129 -11.67 -12.17 0.72
CA ASN A 129 -12.20 -12.79 -0.50
C ASN A 129 -11.19 -12.84 -1.65
N HIS A 130 -10.23 -11.89 -1.70
CA HIS A 130 -9.40 -11.69 -2.88
C HIS A 130 -7.89 -11.80 -2.62
N TRP A 131 -7.47 -12.15 -1.42
CA TRP A 131 -6.05 -12.18 -1.09
C TRP A 131 -5.24 -13.11 -1.98
N ALA A 132 -5.74 -14.32 -2.20
CA ALA A 132 -5.06 -15.29 -3.06
C ALA A 132 -4.90 -14.77 -4.50
N GLU A 133 -5.94 -14.13 -5.03
CA GLU A 133 -5.90 -13.52 -6.37
C GLU A 133 -4.87 -12.39 -6.45
N LEU A 134 -4.81 -11.55 -5.41
CA LEU A 134 -3.84 -10.46 -5.35
C LEU A 134 -2.41 -10.99 -5.35
N CYS A 135 -2.15 -12.04 -4.59
CA CYS A 135 -0.83 -12.68 -4.54
C CYS A 135 -0.45 -13.25 -5.91
N GLN A 136 -1.35 -13.94 -6.57
CA GLN A 136 -1.13 -14.51 -7.90
C GLN A 136 -0.93 -13.42 -8.95
N ARG A 137 -1.72 -12.36 -8.88
CA ARG A 137 -1.59 -11.22 -9.78
C ARG A 137 -0.20 -10.57 -9.66
N ARG A 138 0.31 -10.43 -8.43
CA ARG A 138 1.64 -9.85 -8.22
C ARG A 138 2.72 -10.72 -8.84
N ILE A 139 2.65 -12.02 -8.67
CA ILE A 139 3.58 -12.96 -9.30
C ILE A 139 3.57 -12.79 -10.82
N ALA A 140 2.39 -12.74 -11.43
CA ALA A 140 2.25 -12.57 -12.87
C ALA A 140 2.81 -11.22 -13.34
N THR A 141 2.55 -10.14 -12.61
CA THR A 141 3.06 -8.81 -12.93
C THR A 141 4.59 -8.79 -12.92
N LEU A 142 5.20 -9.37 -11.89
CA LEU A 142 6.66 -9.42 -11.78
C LEU A 142 7.29 -10.25 -12.90
N LYS A 143 6.68 -11.35 -13.29
CA LYS A 143 7.14 -12.16 -14.42
C LYS A 143 7.07 -11.38 -15.74
N ALA A 144 5.98 -10.68 -15.97
CA ALA A 144 5.80 -9.87 -17.18
C ALA A 144 6.84 -8.75 -17.25
N ARG A 145 7.12 -8.08 -16.14
CA ARG A 145 8.15 -7.03 -16.06
C ARG A 145 9.55 -7.60 -16.36
N LYS A 146 9.87 -8.76 -15.82
CA LYS A 146 11.16 -9.41 -16.04
C LYS A 146 11.35 -9.80 -17.52
N THR A 147 10.31 -10.38 -18.13
CA THR A 147 10.34 -10.74 -19.56
C THR A 147 10.53 -9.50 -20.42
N LYS A 148 9.81 -8.42 -20.14
CA LYS A 148 9.95 -7.16 -20.87
C LYS A 148 11.36 -6.59 -20.78
N GLN A 149 11.98 -6.62 -19.60
CA GLN A 149 13.35 -6.16 -19.40
C GLN A 149 14.34 -7.00 -20.21
N GLN A 150 14.14 -8.30 -20.28
CA GLN A 150 14.99 -9.19 -21.07
C GLN A 150 14.87 -8.89 -22.56
N GLU A 151 13.65 -8.63 -23.05
CA GLU A 151 13.43 -8.25 -24.45
C GLU A 151 14.09 -6.92 -24.79
N GLU A 152 14.03 -5.94 -23.90
CA GLU A 152 14.61 -4.62 -24.10
C GLU A 152 16.15 -4.62 -24.04
N SER A 153 16.75 -5.63 -23.44
CA SER A 153 18.20 -5.72 -23.30
C SER A 153 18.90 -6.31 -24.54
N TRP A 154 18.16 -6.71 -25.57
CA TRP A 154 18.66 -7.17 -26.85
C TRP A 154 18.60 -6.03 -27.88
#